data_e0df42cb20867342179df3ae42c12aa1
#
_entry.id   e0df42cb20867342179df3ae42c12aa1
#
_cell.length_a   1.000
_cell.length_b   1.000
_cell.length_c   1.000
_cell.angle_alpha   90.00
_cell.angle_beta   90.00
_cell.angle_gamma   90.00
#
_symmetry.space_group_name_H-M   'P 1'
#
loop_
_entity.id
_entity.type
_entity.pdbx_description
1 polymer ?
#
loop_
_entity_poly.entity_id
_entity_poly.type
_entity_poly.pdbx_seq_one_letter_code
_entity_poly.pdbx_strand_id
1 'polypeptide(L)'
;NGLPKMVLIGDIVGDDEDRVARATSEVIRLANGRSGEGFVAVSSDARKKFWADRKRTAAIAKHTNAFKVNEDVVIPLPRMGEYTLGIERINIELSLRNKLAIVDALSSFIQSGNLPMGKVEDAEELPSPEQLTEKVNTALTHLSTVRGRWQFLYDNIDVPLSTVGDQLVALGYEQHRNGTYTEQAGDTVFNLLQTWSIRASWKKEIRDELAKVFTGAALSPIVDELKRIHKQVLRGRVWVALHMHAGDGNVHTNLPVNSDNYEMLQTAHEAVARIMKLARSLDGVISGEHGIGITKLEFLSDDEIANFTAYKQKVDPEGRFNKGKLLRGAALKALGDDVHAADLTEAYTPSFGLMGHESLIMQQSDIGDIAASVKDCLRCGKCKPVCATHVPRANLLYSPRNKILATSLLVEAFLYEEQTRRGVSIKHWEEFEDVADHCTVCHKCLTPC
;
A
#
# COMPACT_ATOMS: atom_id res chain seq x y z
N ASN A 1 -25.28 5.80 -4.33
CA ASN A 1 -24.68 5.78 -2.99
C ASN A 1 -23.35 5.05 -3.09
N GLY A 2 -22.26 5.76 -2.80
CA GLY A 2 -20.90 5.19 -2.79
C GLY A 2 -20.62 4.43 -1.49
N LEU A 3 -19.49 3.70 -1.46
CA LEU A 3 -18.99 3.12 -0.21
C LEU A 3 -18.57 4.25 0.73
N PRO A 4 -18.78 4.11 2.08
CA PRO A 4 -18.34 5.09 3.03
C PRO A 4 -16.80 5.22 3.00
N LYS A 5 -16.30 6.45 3.17
CA LYS A 5 -14.85 6.70 3.27
C LYS A 5 -14.28 6.20 4.61
N MET A 6 -15.10 6.19 5.65
CA MET A 6 -14.73 5.77 7.00
C MET A 6 -15.89 5.03 7.67
N VAL A 7 -15.58 4.04 8.47
CA VAL A 7 -16.53 3.34 9.34
C VAL A 7 -15.98 3.39 10.76
N LEU A 8 -16.80 3.89 11.71
CA LEU A 8 -16.50 3.85 13.13
C LEU A 8 -17.38 2.79 13.79
N ILE A 9 -16.79 1.97 14.64
CA ILE A 9 -17.49 0.98 15.47
C ILE A 9 -17.12 1.26 16.92
N GLY A 10 -18.11 1.37 17.78
CA GLY A 10 -17.91 1.59 19.21
C GLY A 10 -18.97 0.90 20.03
N ASP A 11 -18.64 0.57 21.26
CA ASP A 11 -19.57 0.13 22.28
C ASP A 11 -19.79 1.26 23.31
N ILE A 12 -21.02 1.51 23.66
CA ILE A 12 -21.39 2.37 24.79
C ILE A 12 -21.83 1.47 25.92
N VAL A 13 -21.17 1.56 27.06
CA VAL A 13 -21.35 0.67 28.21
C VAL A 13 -21.67 1.50 29.45
N GLY A 14 -22.57 1.01 30.28
CA GLY A 14 -22.92 1.64 31.55
C GLY A 14 -23.93 0.77 32.33
N ASP A 15 -24.09 1.06 33.62
CA ASP A 15 -24.98 0.33 34.52
C ASP A 15 -26.42 0.86 34.45
N ASP A 16 -26.68 1.97 33.79
CA ASP A 16 -27.97 2.61 33.62
C ASP A 16 -28.39 2.57 32.14
N GLU A 17 -29.37 1.75 31.82
CA GLU A 17 -29.84 1.53 30.44
C GLU A 17 -30.35 2.83 29.78
N ASP A 18 -31.04 3.71 30.55
CA ASP A 18 -31.52 4.98 30.03
C ASP A 18 -30.38 5.95 29.67
N ARG A 19 -29.32 5.96 30.45
CA ARG A 19 -28.10 6.74 30.13
C ARG A 19 -27.42 6.21 28.90
N VAL A 20 -27.29 4.90 28.78
CA VAL A 20 -26.69 4.25 27.58
C VAL A 20 -27.54 4.55 26.34
N ALA A 21 -28.85 4.45 26.43
CA ALA A 21 -29.75 4.77 25.32
C ALA A 21 -29.66 6.25 24.90
N ARG A 22 -29.62 7.18 25.85
CA ARG A 22 -29.43 8.62 25.55
C ARG A 22 -28.10 8.89 24.90
N ALA A 23 -26.99 8.34 25.41
CA ALA A 23 -25.67 8.50 24.86
C ALA A 23 -25.59 7.93 23.43
N THR A 24 -26.19 6.75 23.21
CA THR A 24 -26.24 6.12 21.88
C THR A 24 -27.03 7.00 20.90
N SER A 25 -28.19 7.51 21.29
CA SER A 25 -29.01 8.40 20.48
C SER A 25 -28.26 9.69 20.12
N GLU A 26 -27.52 10.25 21.07
CA GLU A 26 -26.71 11.46 20.83
C GLU A 26 -25.55 11.22 19.84
N VAL A 27 -24.86 10.09 19.94
CA VAL A 27 -23.82 9.71 18.97
C VAL A 27 -24.40 9.61 17.55
N ILE A 28 -25.57 8.96 17.39
CA ILE A 28 -26.25 8.84 16.11
C ILE A 28 -26.67 10.22 15.60
N ARG A 29 -27.25 11.06 16.45
CA ARG A 29 -27.61 12.44 16.08
C ARG A 29 -26.42 13.24 15.58
N LEU A 30 -25.29 13.14 16.26
CA LEU A 30 -24.05 13.82 15.86
C LEU A 30 -23.50 13.28 14.54
N ALA A 31 -23.55 11.97 14.31
CA ALA A 31 -23.12 11.36 13.06
C ALA A 31 -23.99 11.82 11.88
N ASN A 32 -25.31 11.76 12.05
CA ASN A 32 -26.27 12.18 11.03
C ASN A 32 -26.16 13.69 10.71
N GLY A 33 -25.94 14.52 11.73
CA GLY A 33 -25.72 15.96 11.55
C GLY A 33 -24.42 16.31 10.82
N ARG A 34 -23.51 15.34 10.64
CA ARG A 34 -22.24 15.49 9.91
C ARG A 34 -22.22 14.68 8.61
N SER A 35 -23.36 14.43 8.01
CA SER A 35 -23.52 13.65 6.78
C SER A 35 -23.04 12.19 6.91
N GLY A 36 -22.94 11.68 8.12
CA GLY A 36 -22.74 10.28 8.42
C GLY A 36 -24.07 9.52 8.46
N GLU A 37 -24.01 8.22 8.56
CA GLU A 37 -25.16 7.33 8.75
C GLU A 37 -24.87 6.41 9.93
N GLY A 38 -25.68 6.47 10.96
CA GLY A 38 -25.47 5.71 12.18
C GLY A 38 -26.44 4.54 12.33
N PHE A 39 -25.90 3.39 12.76
CA PHE A 39 -26.67 2.18 13.02
C PHE A 39 -26.43 1.70 14.44
N VAL A 40 -27.47 1.25 15.12
CA VAL A 40 -27.39 0.69 16.46
C VAL A 40 -27.59 -0.82 16.42
N ALA A 41 -26.64 -1.57 16.96
CA ALA A 41 -26.75 -3.00 17.14
C ALA A 41 -27.54 -3.27 18.46
N VAL A 42 -28.85 -3.45 18.37
CA VAL A 42 -29.73 -3.64 19.51
C VAL A 42 -29.58 -5.02 20.16
N SER A 43 -29.20 -6.04 19.39
CA SER A 43 -29.04 -7.41 19.90
C SER A 43 -27.57 -7.83 20.01
N SER A 44 -27.28 -8.78 20.90
CA SER A 44 -25.94 -9.36 21.04
C SER A 44 -25.44 -10.01 19.75
N ASP A 45 -26.34 -10.56 18.95
CA ASP A 45 -25.96 -11.20 17.67
C ASP A 45 -25.65 -10.19 16.60
N ALA A 46 -26.37 -9.06 16.52
CA ALA A 46 -26.04 -7.95 15.65
C ALA A 46 -24.67 -7.35 16.04
N ARG A 47 -24.43 -7.15 17.34
CA ARG A 47 -23.13 -6.68 17.86
C ARG A 47 -21.98 -7.62 17.48
N LYS A 48 -22.15 -8.95 17.69
CA LYS A 48 -21.16 -9.96 17.29
C LYS A 48 -20.84 -9.89 15.79
N LYS A 49 -21.86 -9.64 14.96
CA LYS A 49 -21.69 -9.52 13.51
C LYS A 49 -20.85 -8.30 13.14
N PHE A 50 -21.10 -7.12 13.70
CA PHE A 50 -20.28 -5.93 13.47
C PHE A 50 -18.82 -6.14 13.89
N TRP A 51 -18.57 -6.73 15.06
CA TRP A 51 -17.22 -7.03 15.51
C TRP A 51 -16.54 -8.12 14.67
N ALA A 52 -17.29 -9.09 14.12
CA ALA A 52 -16.77 -10.06 13.19
C ALA A 52 -16.35 -9.41 11.84
N ASP A 53 -17.16 -8.46 11.36
CA ASP A 53 -16.82 -7.71 10.15
C ASP A 53 -15.58 -6.82 10.38
N ARG A 54 -15.47 -6.19 11.55
CA ARG A 54 -14.28 -5.43 11.94
C ARG A 54 -13.00 -6.30 11.94
N LYS A 55 -13.06 -7.53 12.40
CA LYS A 55 -11.93 -8.48 12.35
C LYS A 55 -11.49 -8.81 10.91
N ARG A 56 -12.41 -8.77 9.93
CA ARG A 56 -12.10 -9.00 8.52
C ARG A 56 -11.40 -7.84 7.87
N THR A 57 -11.52 -6.62 8.38
CA THR A 57 -10.83 -5.45 7.82
C THR A 57 -9.32 -5.50 8.03
N ALA A 58 -8.82 -6.28 8.99
CA ALA A 58 -7.40 -6.57 9.12
C ALA A 58 -6.83 -7.33 7.90
N ALA A 59 -7.69 -7.91 7.06
CA ALA A 59 -7.31 -8.60 5.81
C ALA A 59 -7.18 -7.64 4.61
N ILE A 60 -6.76 -6.39 4.81
CA ILE A 60 -6.34 -5.48 3.72
C ILE A 60 -5.24 -6.13 2.87
N ALA A 61 -4.46 -7.02 3.46
CA ALA A 61 -3.50 -7.89 2.77
C ALA A 61 -4.12 -8.80 1.70
N LYS A 62 -5.44 -9.05 1.73
CA LYS A 62 -6.08 -9.95 0.77
C LYS A 62 -6.02 -9.47 -0.68
N HIS A 63 -5.85 -8.19 -0.91
CA HIS A 63 -5.83 -7.63 -2.27
C HIS A 63 -4.45 -7.16 -2.72
N THR A 64 -3.41 -7.35 -1.93
CA THR A 64 -2.16 -6.64 -2.14
C THR A 64 -0.93 -7.51 -2.17
N ASN A 65 -1.01 -8.83 -1.94
CA ASN A 65 0.17 -9.73 -1.93
C ASN A 65 1.40 -9.13 -1.25
N ALA A 66 1.18 -8.25 -0.31
CA ALA A 66 2.14 -7.26 -0.01
C ALA A 66 2.59 -7.45 1.41
N PHE A 67 3.84 -7.27 1.59
CA PHE A 67 4.36 -6.81 2.86
C PHE A 67 3.64 -5.52 3.24
N LYS A 68 3.20 -5.44 4.48
CA LYS A 68 2.49 -4.27 4.99
C LYS A 68 3.42 -3.50 5.91
N VAL A 69 3.86 -2.32 5.48
CA VAL A 69 4.45 -1.35 6.39
C VAL A 69 3.33 -0.83 7.28
N ASN A 70 3.44 -1.07 8.57
CA ASN A 70 2.40 -0.72 9.54
C ASN A 70 3.03 0.13 10.64
N GLU A 71 2.94 1.43 10.46
CA GLU A 71 3.41 2.39 11.44
C GLU A 71 2.22 2.94 12.26
N ASP A 72 2.43 3.17 13.54
CA ASP A 72 1.44 3.79 14.40
C ASP A 72 1.94 5.13 14.95
N VAL A 73 1.01 6.04 15.11
CA VAL A 73 1.22 7.35 15.72
C VAL A 73 0.08 7.65 16.69
N VAL A 74 0.31 8.51 17.67
CA VAL A 74 -0.79 9.03 18.50
C VAL A 74 -0.95 10.51 18.22
N ILE A 75 -2.16 10.90 17.86
CA ILE A 75 -2.54 12.28 17.52
C ILE A 75 -3.50 12.80 18.59
N PRO A 76 -3.30 14.02 19.12
CA PRO A 76 -4.26 14.66 20.00
C PRO A 76 -5.65 14.67 19.36
N LEU A 77 -6.68 14.24 20.09
CA LEU A 77 -8.04 14.09 19.55
C LEU A 77 -8.55 15.35 18.81
N PRO A 78 -8.34 16.59 19.32
CA PRO A 78 -8.75 17.79 18.57
C PRO A 78 -8.08 17.96 17.21
N ARG A 79 -6.89 17.38 17.02
CA ARG A 79 -6.08 17.49 15.79
C ARG A 79 -6.26 16.30 14.83
N MET A 80 -7.09 15.32 15.19
CA MET A 80 -7.32 14.09 14.41
C MET A 80 -7.85 14.38 13.01
N GLY A 81 -8.72 15.39 12.87
CA GLY A 81 -9.24 15.84 11.58
C GLY A 81 -8.12 16.34 10.65
N GLU A 82 -7.22 17.17 11.17
CA GLU A 82 -6.07 17.71 10.43
C GLU A 82 -5.12 16.58 9.98
N TYR A 83 -4.88 15.62 10.88
CA TYR A 83 -4.07 14.45 10.53
C TYR A 83 -4.70 13.65 9.38
N THR A 84 -5.99 13.37 9.45
CA THR A 84 -6.71 12.63 8.40
C THR A 84 -6.66 13.36 7.06
N LEU A 85 -6.83 14.69 7.06
CA LEU A 85 -6.70 15.53 5.86
C LEU A 85 -5.27 15.46 5.29
N GLY A 86 -4.25 15.52 6.15
CA GLY A 86 -2.86 15.40 5.73
C GLY A 86 -2.56 14.04 5.07
N ILE A 87 -3.10 12.93 5.61
CA ILE A 87 -2.99 11.61 5.00
C ILE A 87 -3.73 11.55 3.66
N GLU A 88 -4.92 12.12 3.57
CA GLU A 88 -5.68 12.17 2.30
C GLU A 88 -4.91 12.98 1.24
N ARG A 89 -4.25 14.08 1.66
CA ARG A 89 -3.37 14.88 0.80
C ARG A 89 -2.22 14.03 0.24
N ILE A 90 -1.55 13.23 1.09
CA ILE A 90 -0.50 12.30 0.66
C ILE A 90 -1.06 11.28 -0.34
N ASN A 91 -2.21 10.69 -0.06
CA ASN A 91 -2.85 9.71 -0.94
C ASN A 91 -3.24 10.26 -2.31
N ILE A 92 -3.74 11.49 -2.37
CA ILE A 92 -4.10 12.15 -3.64
C ILE A 92 -2.85 12.35 -4.49
N GLU A 93 -1.78 12.85 -3.89
CA GLU A 93 -0.50 13.04 -4.57
C GLU A 93 0.07 11.72 -5.11
N LEU A 94 0.15 10.68 -4.26
CA LEU A 94 0.60 9.35 -4.67
C LEU A 94 -0.27 8.76 -5.79
N SER A 95 -1.58 9.02 -5.75
CA SER A 95 -2.50 8.60 -6.80
C SER A 95 -2.23 9.32 -8.13
N LEU A 96 -1.96 10.61 -8.12
CA LEU A 96 -1.61 11.38 -9.32
C LEU A 96 -0.25 10.93 -9.87
N ARG A 97 0.76 10.75 -9.02
CA ARG A 97 2.08 10.20 -9.40
C ARG A 97 1.92 8.85 -10.13
N ASN A 98 1.13 7.94 -9.59
CA ASN A 98 0.87 6.65 -10.24
C ASN A 98 0.13 6.81 -11.58
N LYS A 99 -0.80 7.75 -11.70
CA LYS A 99 -1.51 8.03 -12.95
C LYS A 99 -0.58 8.59 -14.02
N LEU A 100 0.33 9.48 -13.67
CA LEU A 100 1.36 9.97 -14.59
C LEU A 100 2.25 8.82 -15.08
N ALA A 101 2.69 7.93 -14.18
CA ALA A 101 3.45 6.74 -14.55
C ALA A 101 2.68 5.82 -15.52
N ILE A 102 1.35 5.71 -15.38
CA ILE A 102 0.51 4.98 -16.34
C ILE A 102 0.59 5.62 -17.72
N VAL A 103 0.44 6.94 -17.82
CA VAL A 103 0.51 7.66 -19.12
C VAL A 103 1.87 7.48 -19.76
N ASP A 104 2.95 7.59 -18.98
CA ASP A 104 4.30 7.44 -19.46
C ASP A 104 4.57 6.01 -19.99
N ALA A 105 4.11 4.98 -19.27
CA ALA A 105 4.23 3.59 -19.70
C ALA A 105 3.43 3.30 -20.99
N LEU A 106 2.23 3.86 -21.11
CA LEU A 106 1.42 3.72 -22.32
C LEU A 106 2.04 4.43 -23.52
N SER A 107 2.56 5.64 -23.31
CA SER A 107 3.25 6.40 -24.35
C SER A 107 4.50 5.65 -24.84
N SER A 108 5.31 5.11 -23.93
CA SER A 108 6.49 4.30 -24.26
C SER A 108 6.12 3.04 -25.05
N PHE A 109 5.05 2.36 -24.67
CA PHE A 109 4.56 1.19 -25.41
C PHE A 109 4.14 1.56 -26.83
N ILE A 110 3.33 2.61 -27.00
CA ILE A 110 2.87 3.03 -28.34
C ILE A 110 4.05 3.50 -29.21
N GLN A 111 5.01 4.23 -28.63
CA GLN A 111 6.23 4.69 -29.31
C GLN A 111 7.16 3.55 -29.71
N SER A 112 7.13 2.42 -29.02
CA SER A 112 8.01 1.27 -29.33
C SER A 112 7.77 0.70 -30.73
N GLY A 113 6.59 0.94 -31.32
CA GLY A 113 6.18 0.39 -32.60
C GLY A 113 5.85 -1.11 -32.58
N ASN A 114 6.09 -1.80 -31.47
CA ASN A 114 5.80 -3.23 -31.31
C ASN A 114 4.33 -3.45 -30.94
N LEU A 115 3.42 -3.01 -31.82
CA LEU A 115 2.01 -3.07 -31.57
C LEU A 115 1.44 -4.45 -31.95
N PRO A 116 0.80 -5.18 -31.03
CA PRO A 116 0.23 -6.47 -31.35
C PRO A 116 -0.99 -6.32 -32.29
N MET A 117 -1.02 -7.10 -33.36
CA MET A 117 -2.11 -7.09 -34.32
C MET A 117 -2.96 -8.35 -34.16
N GLY A 118 -4.27 -8.19 -34.31
CA GLY A 118 -5.23 -9.29 -34.36
C GLY A 118 -5.15 -10.07 -35.67
N LYS A 119 -5.53 -11.34 -35.60
CA LYS A 119 -5.74 -12.13 -36.82
C LYS A 119 -7.06 -11.71 -37.44
N VAL A 120 -7.02 -11.32 -38.70
CA VAL A 120 -8.18 -11.01 -39.51
C VAL A 120 -8.18 -11.96 -40.71
N GLU A 121 -9.38 -12.37 -41.15
CA GLU A 121 -9.53 -13.30 -42.29
C GLU A 121 -9.29 -12.60 -43.62
N ASP A 122 -9.64 -11.32 -43.72
CA ASP A 122 -9.43 -10.49 -44.89
C ASP A 122 -8.24 -9.52 -44.68
N ALA A 123 -7.28 -9.53 -45.61
CA ALA A 123 -6.14 -8.61 -45.55
C ALA A 123 -6.56 -7.13 -45.71
N GLU A 124 -7.71 -6.85 -46.30
CA GLU A 124 -8.29 -5.51 -46.42
C GLU A 124 -8.74 -4.92 -45.05
N GLU A 125 -8.94 -5.73 -44.04
CA GLU A 125 -9.23 -5.27 -42.65
C GLU A 125 -8.02 -4.80 -41.90
N LEU A 126 -6.80 -5.03 -42.42
CA LEU A 126 -5.57 -4.52 -41.80
C LEU A 126 -5.38 -3.03 -42.14
N PRO A 127 -5.07 -2.17 -41.17
CA PRO A 127 -4.76 -0.78 -41.47
C PRO A 127 -3.48 -0.69 -42.32
N SER A 128 -3.46 0.22 -43.29
CA SER A 128 -2.20 0.52 -43.97
C SER A 128 -1.13 1.09 -43.02
N PRO A 129 0.16 1.01 -43.38
CA PRO A 129 1.22 1.60 -42.54
C PRO A 129 0.99 3.10 -42.25
N GLU A 130 0.44 3.84 -43.23
CA GLU A 130 0.11 5.26 -43.08
C GLU A 130 -1.04 5.46 -42.08
N GLN A 131 -2.10 4.67 -42.19
CA GLN A 131 -3.24 4.70 -41.26
C GLN A 131 -2.84 4.32 -39.86
N LEU A 132 -1.95 3.33 -39.69
CA LEU A 132 -1.43 2.95 -38.38
C LEU A 132 -0.58 4.08 -37.78
N THR A 133 0.27 4.71 -38.60
CA THR A 133 1.08 5.86 -38.18
C THR A 133 0.21 7.04 -37.73
N GLU A 134 -0.86 7.34 -38.46
CA GLU A 134 -1.82 8.39 -38.08
C GLU A 134 -2.50 8.09 -36.73
N LYS A 135 -2.95 6.84 -36.54
CA LYS A 135 -3.55 6.40 -35.27
C LYS A 135 -2.57 6.48 -34.09
N VAL A 136 -1.32 6.07 -34.30
CA VAL A 136 -0.23 6.18 -33.31
C VAL A 136 -0.03 7.64 -32.92
N ASN A 137 0.11 8.53 -33.91
CA ASN A 137 0.31 9.97 -33.65
C ASN A 137 -0.88 10.58 -32.92
N THR A 138 -2.12 10.20 -33.29
CA THR A 138 -3.34 10.63 -32.61
C THR A 138 -3.34 10.18 -31.15
N ALA A 139 -3.01 8.92 -30.89
CA ALA A 139 -2.95 8.36 -29.55
C ALA A 139 -1.89 9.05 -28.67
N LEU A 140 -0.69 9.28 -29.20
CA LEU A 140 0.41 9.96 -28.51
C LEU A 140 0.08 11.42 -28.21
N THR A 141 -0.53 12.14 -29.13
CA THR A 141 -0.98 13.52 -28.94
C THR A 141 -2.03 13.59 -27.82
N HIS A 142 -2.98 12.65 -27.84
CA HIS A 142 -3.99 12.56 -26.79
C HIS A 142 -3.37 12.27 -25.42
N LEU A 143 -2.48 11.27 -25.32
CA LEU A 143 -1.76 10.95 -24.08
C LEU A 143 -0.94 12.13 -23.57
N SER A 144 -0.25 12.86 -24.44
CA SER A 144 0.49 14.07 -24.07
C SER A 144 -0.42 15.14 -23.47
N THR A 145 -1.60 15.34 -24.06
CA THR A 145 -2.60 16.28 -23.53
C THR A 145 -3.09 15.86 -22.14
N VAL A 146 -3.44 14.58 -21.97
CA VAL A 146 -3.87 14.05 -20.67
C VAL A 146 -2.76 14.14 -19.64
N ARG A 147 -1.51 13.84 -20.03
CA ARG A 147 -0.34 13.97 -19.18
C ARG A 147 -0.16 15.40 -18.67
N GLY A 148 -0.24 16.37 -19.57
CA GLY A 148 -0.14 17.80 -19.22
C GLY A 148 -1.22 18.23 -18.22
N ARG A 149 -2.47 17.79 -18.44
CA ARG A 149 -3.59 18.05 -17.51
C ARG A 149 -3.36 17.44 -16.12
N TRP A 150 -2.92 16.19 -16.05
CA TRP A 150 -2.68 15.52 -14.77
C TRP A 150 -1.42 16.02 -14.08
N GLN A 151 -0.39 16.41 -14.84
CA GLN A 151 0.80 17.07 -14.30
C GLN A 151 0.44 18.41 -13.67
N PHE A 152 -0.41 19.19 -14.32
CA PHE A 152 -0.90 20.45 -13.76
C PHE A 152 -1.60 20.24 -12.41
N LEU A 153 -2.46 19.20 -12.29
CA LEU A 153 -3.09 18.88 -11.00
C LEU A 153 -2.05 18.50 -9.95
N TYR A 154 -1.05 17.70 -10.33
CA TYR A 154 0.01 17.26 -9.42
C TYR A 154 0.84 18.44 -8.91
N ASP A 155 1.25 19.33 -9.79
CA ASP A 155 2.13 20.46 -9.45
C ASP A 155 1.41 21.55 -8.63
N ASN A 156 0.08 21.60 -8.72
CA ASN A 156 -0.72 22.68 -8.13
C ASN A 156 -1.66 22.20 -7.01
N ILE A 157 -1.47 21.01 -6.44
CA ILE A 157 -2.39 20.44 -5.44
C ILE A 157 -2.72 21.42 -4.31
N ASP A 158 -1.74 22.15 -3.80
CA ASP A 158 -1.87 23.07 -2.66
C ASP A 158 -2.08 24.53 -3.08
N VAL A 159 -2.18 24.80 -4.38
CA VAL A 159 -2.34 26.16 -4.88
C VAL A 159 -3.81 26.60 -4.74
N PRO A 160 -4.07 27.82 -4.23
CA PRO A 160 -5.42 28.36 -4.10
C PRO A 160 -6.16 28.42 -5.43
N LEU A 161 -7.45 28.09 -5.42
CA LEU A 161 -8.31 28.14 -6.61
C LEU A 161 -8.41 29.54 -7.22
N SER A 162 -8.30 30.58 -6.38
CA SER A 162 -8.24 31.97 -6.83
C SER A 162 -7.05 32.27 -7.76
N THR A 163 -6.00 31.44 -7.69
CA THR A 163 -4.79 31.61 -8.52
C THR A 163 -4.86 30.78 -9.81
N VAL A 164 -5.41 29.56 -9.75
CA VAL A 164 -5.34 28.59 -10.86
C VAL A 164 -6.70 28.26 -11.47
N GLY A 165 -7.78 28.87 -11.00
CA GLY A 165 -9.15 28.56 -11.45
C GLY A 165 -9.34 28.69 -12.95
N ASP A 166 -8.86 29.76 -13.56
CA ASP A 166 -8.97 29.98 -15.02
C ASP A 166 -8.19 28.94 -15.81
N GLN A 167 -7.03 28.52 -15.30
CA GLN A 167 -6.22 27.47 -15.94
C GLN A 167 -6.89 26.11 -15.83
N LEU A 168 -7.55 25.79 -14.71
CA LEU A 168 -8.35 24.58 -14.57
C LEU A 168 -9.50 24.54 -15.59
N VAL A 169 -10.18 25.68 -15.78
CA VAL A 169 -11.24 25.81 -16.79
C VAL A 169 -10.66 25.60 -18.20
N ALA A 170 -9.55 26.26 -18.53
CA ALA A 170 -8.88 26.09 -19.83
C ALA A 170 -8.44 24.65 -20.10
N LEU A 171 -8.10 23.90 -19.04
CA LEU A 171 -7.80 22.46 -19.11
C LEU A 171 -9.06 21.58 -19.15
N GLY A 172 -10.26 22.14 -19.20
CA GLY A 172 -11.52 21.41 -19.33
C GLY A 172 -12.04 20.78 -18.04
N TYR A 173 -11.58 21.24 -16.88
CA TYR A 173 -12.05 20.71 -15.59
C TYR A 173 -13.37 21.33 -15.11
N GLU A 174 -13.84 22.39 -15.71
CA GLU A 174 -15.12 23.04 -15.36
C GLU A 174 -16.31 22.09 -15.51
N GLN A 175 -16.32 21.28 -16.57
CA GLN A 175 -17.41 20.34 -16.90
C GLN A 175 -17.50 19.15 -15.91
N HIS A 176 -16.48 18.95 -15.06
CA HIS A 176 -16.39 17.86 -14.11
C HIS A 176 -16.78 18.25 -12.69
N ARG A 177 -17.08 19.51 -12.45
CA ARG A 177 -17.61 19.96 -11.16
C ARG A 177 -18.95 19.26 -10.92
N ASN A 178 -18.97 18.28 -10.04
CA ASN A 178 -20.23 17.77 -9.50
C ASN A 178 -20.89 18.94 -8.78
N GLY A 179 -22.07 19.37 -9.19
CA GLY A 179 -22.78 20.56 -8.69
C GLY A 179 -23.10 20.60 -7.18
N THR A 180 -22.48 19.73 -6.39
CA THR A 180 -22.59 19.64 -4.94
C THR A 180 -21.46 20.36 -4.18
N TYR A 181 -20.37 20.76 -4.86
CA TYR A 181 -19.28 21.47 -4.22
C TYR A 181 -19.48 22.98 -4.33
N THR A 182 -19.48 23.64 -3.18
CA THR A 182 -19.46 25.11 -3.08
C THR A 182 -18.07 25.54 -2.67
N GLU A 183 -17.38 26.28 -3.54
CA GLU A 183 -16.06 26.82 -3.29
C GLU A 183 -16.09 27.79 -2.11
N GLN A 184 -15.12 27.62 -1.21
CA GLN A 184 -14.91 28.49 -0.06
C GLN A 184 -13.63 29.30 -0.24
N ALA A 185 -13.55 30.44 0.44
CA ALA A 185 -12.35 31.26 0.42
C ALA A 185 -11.16 30.46 1.01
N GLY A 186 -10.08 30.37 0.23
CA GLY A 186 -8.89 29.62 0.61
C GLY A 186 -8.84 28.18 0.12
N ASP A 187 -9.89 27.67 -0.54
CA ASP A 187 -9.86 26.35 -1.14
C ASP A 187 -8.77 26.25 -2.21
N THR A 188 -8.18 25.06 -2.28
CA THR A 188 -7.09 24.70 -3.18
C THR A 188 -7.53 23.60 -4.16
N VAL A 189 -6.68 23.26 -5.11
CA VAL A 189 -6.91 22.12 -6.01
C VAL A 189 -7.13 20.82 -5.23
N PHE A 190 -6.47 20.66 -4.06
CA PHE A 190 -6.70 19.55 -3.15
C PHE A 190 -8.18 19.39 -2.79
N ASN A 191 -8.88 20.45 -2.45
CA ASN A 191 -10.29 20.40 -2.07
C ASN A 191 -11.19 19.90 -3.21
N LEU A 192 -10.89 20.30 -4.45
CA LEU A 192 -11.60 19.80 -5.63
C LEU A 192 -11.34 18.30 -5.88
N LEU A 193 -10.10 17.86 -5.69
CA LEU A 193 -9.73 16.44 -5.83
C LEU A 193 -10.33 15.58 -4.71
N GLN A 194 -10.28 16.07 -3.48
CA GLN A 194 -10.81 15.41 -2.29
C GLN A 194 -12.32 15.19 -2.38
N THR A 195 -13.07 16.20 -2.82
CA THR A 195 -14.54 16.16 -2.97
C THR A 195 -14.97 15.46 -4.26
N TRP A 196 -14.01 15.07 -5.09
CA TRP A 196 -14.25 14.49 -6.41
C TRP A 196 -14.95 15.43 -7.40
N SER A 197 -14.90 16.72 -7.15
CA SER A 197 -15.41 17.74 -8.08
C SER A 197 -14.63 17.74 -9.39
N ILE A 198 -13.33 17.45 -9.32
CA ILE A 198 -12.49 17.13 -10.47
C ILE A 198 -11.81 15.75 -10.27
N ARG A 199 -11.47 15.10 -11.37
CA ARG A 199 -10.84 13.77 -11.33
C ARG A 199 -9.88 13.60 -12.49
N ALA A 200 -8.75 12.94 -12.23
CA ALA A 200 -7.92 12.30 -13.25
C ALA A 200 -8.46 10.87 -13.47
N SER A 201 -9.08 10.60 -14.61
CA SER A 201 -9.84 9.38 -14.85
C SER A 201 -9.23 8.52 -15.95
N TRP A 202 -8.56 7.41 -15.57
CA TRP A 202 -8.12 6.39 -16.52
C TRP A 202 -9.23 5.96 -17.49
N LYS A 203 -10.43 5.68 -16.97
CA LYS A 203 -11.53 5.17 -17.78
C LYS A 203 -11.97 6.18 -18.84
N LYS A 204 -12.28 7.41 -18.40
CA LYS A 204 -12.88 8.42 -19.28
C LYS A 204 -11.87 9.12 -20.18
N GLU A 205 -10.68 9.43 -19.62
CA GLU A 205 -9.70 10.27 -20.30
C GLU A 205 -8.68 9.49 -21.12
N ILE A 206 -8.49 8.18 -20.86
CA ILE A 206 -7.51 7.38 -21.59
C ILE A 206 -8.17 6.17 -22.24
N ARG A 207 -8.72 5.24 -21.45
CA ARG A 207 -9.21 3.97 -21.97
C ARG A 207 -10.26 4.14 -23.05
N ASP A 208 -11.29 4.93 -22.78
CA ASP A 208 -12.43 5.10 -23.67
C ASP A 208 -12.03 5.90 -24.94
N GLU A 209 -11.10 6.85 -24.82
CA GLU A 209 -10.61 7.62 -25.96
C GLU A 209 -9.63 6.82 -26.84
N LEU A 210 -8.68 6.10 -26.25
CA LEU A 210 -7.78 5.24 -27.03
C LEU A 210 -8.51 4.08 -27.71
N ALA A 211 -9.61 3.59 -27.11
CA ALA A 211 -10.46 2.59 -27.76
C ALA A 211 -11.17 3.13 -29.02
N LYS A 212 -11.41 4.44 -29.13
CA LYS A 212 -11.93 5.08 -30.36
C LYS A 212 -10.85 5.21 -31.44
N VAL A 213 -9.60 5.35 -31.04
CA VAL A 213 -8.46 5.43 -31.99
C VAL A 213 -8.15 4.04 -32.56
N PHE A 214 -8.03 3.03 -31.70
CA PHE A 214 -7.69 1.66 -32.08
C PHE A 214 -8.95 0.79 -32.22
N THR A 215 -9.77 1.09 -33.25
CA THR A 215 -11.01 0.37 -33.53
C THR A 215 -10.79 -0.80 -34.50
N GLY A 216 -11.66 -1.80 -34.44
CA GLY A 216 -11.66 -2.97 -35.32
C GLY A 216 -10.91 -4.18 -34.72
N ALA A 217 -11.18 -5.35 -35.29
CA ALA A 217 -10.64 -6.64 -34.84
C ALA A 217 -9.11 -6.67 -34.90
N ALA A 218 -8.53 -6.09 -35.96
CA ALA A 218 -7.08 -6.02 -36.14
C ALA A 218 -6.35 -5.24 -35.05
N LEU A 219 -6.98 -4.20 -34.49
CA LEU A 219 -6.33 -3.31 -33.49
C LEU A 219 -6.76 -3.60 -32.04
N SER A 220 -7.73 -4.52 -31.84
CA SER A 220 -8.22 -4.84 -30.48
C SER A 220 -7.13 -5.35 -29.53
N PRO A 221 -6.09 -6.12 -29.98
CA PRO A 221 -5.01 -6.55 -29.09
C PRO A 221 -4.18 -5.38 -28.53
N ILE A 222 -4.09 -4.26 -29.24
CA ILE A 222 -3.44 -3.04 -28.73
C ILE A 222 -4.21 -2.53 -27.50
N VAL A 223 -5.55 -2.45 -27.61
CA VAL A 223 -6.40 -1.99 -26.49
C VAL A 223 -6.29 -2.93 -25.28
N ASP A 224 -6.17 -4.23 -25.50
CA ASP A 224 -6.00 -5.20 -24.42
C ASP A 224 -4.60 -5.07 -23.78
N GLU A 225 -3.59 -4.81 -24.56
CA GLU A 225 -2.25 -4.54 -24.05
C GLU A 225 -2.20 -3.23 -23.23
N LEU A 226 -2.86 -2.18 -23.67
CA LEU A 226 -3.01 -0.95 -22.89
C LEU A 226 -3.68 -1.21 -21.52
N LYS A 227 -4.70 -2.07 -21.46
CA LYS A 227 -5.34 -2.48 -20.21
C LYS A 227 -4.39 -3.31 -19.33
N ARG A 228 -3.56 -4.16 -19.95
CA ARG A 228 -2.55 -4.97 -19.23
C ARG A 228 -1.49 -4.07 -18.59
N ILE A 229 -0.94 -3.12 -19.36
CA ILE A 229 0.05 -2.13 -18.86
C ILE A 229 -0.56 -1.33 -17.72
N HIS A 230 -1.79 -0.81 -17.87
CA HIS A 230 -2.48 -0.12 -16.80
C HIS A 230 -2.56 -0.95 -15.51
N LYS A 231 -2.96 -2.23 -15.60
CA LYS A 231 -3.02 -3.12 -14.43
C LYS A 231 -1.63 -3.35 -13.79
N GLN A 232 -0.60 -3.48 -14.62
CA GLN A 232 0.77 -3.70 -14.16
C GLN A 232 1.28 -2.48 -13.36
N VAL A 233 1.16 -1.28 -13.92
CA VAL A 233 1.58 -0.04 -13.23
C VAL A 233 0.73 0.20 -11.97
N LEU A 234 -0.56 -0.10 -12.03
CA LEU A 234 -1.47 0.04 -10.87
C LEU A 234 -1.07 -0.88 -9.70
N ARG A 235 -0.46 -2.04 -9.96
CA ARG A 235 0.05 -2.94 -8.92
C ARG A 235 1.21 -2.33 -8.12
N GLY A 236 1.99 -1.45 -8.72
CA GLY A 236 3.08 -0.70 -8.06
C GLY A 236 2.59 0.53 -7.29
N ARG A 237 1.28 0.76 -7.17
CA ARG A 237 0.72 1.91 -6.47
C ARG A 237 0.92 1.81 -4.96
N VAL A 238 1.56 2.81 -4.38
CA VAL A 238 1.61 3.01 -2.93
C VAL A 238 0.41 3.87 -2.49
N TRP A 239 -0.19 3.52 -1.37
CA TRP A 239 -1.27 4.27 -0.74
C TRP A 239 -1.31 3.99 0.76
N VAL A 240 -1.85 4.92 1.53
CA VAL A 240 -1.96 4.83 2.98
C VAL A 240 -3.39 4.49 3.37
N ALA A 241 -3.58 3.37 4.03
CA ALA A 241 -4.85 3.02 4.67
C ALA A 241 -4.77 3.31 6.17
N LEU A 242 -5.79 3.95 6.71
CA LEU A 242 -5.89 4.22 8.13
C LEU A 242 -6.73 3.16 8.84
N HIS A 243 -6.25 2.76 10.00
CA HIS A 243 -6.97 1.98 10.98
C HIS A 243 -6.65 2.60 12.34
N MET A 244 -7.65 2.84 13.17
CA MET A 244 -7.40 3.62 14.37
C MET A 244 -8.21 3.12 15.58
N HIS A 245 -7.63 3.34 16.74
CA HIS A 245 -8.32 3.41 18.01
C HIS A 245 -8.69 4.88 18.26
N ALA A 246 -9.79 5.31 17.61
CA ALA A 246 -10.11 6.73 17.47
C ALA A 246 -10.32 7.42 18.83
N GLY A 247 -10.76 6.69 19.87
CA GLY A 247 -10.95 7.24 21.21
C GLY A 247 -9.67 7.58 21.94
N ASP A 248 -8.56 6.93 21.56
CA ASP A 248 -7.23 7.09 22.18
C ASP A 248 -6.31 7.97 21.33
N GLY A 249 -6.76 8.35 20.15
CA GLY A 249 -5.92 9.07 19.19
C GLY A 249 -4.86 8.21 18.52
N ASN A 250 -4.84 6.89 18.75
CA ASN A 250 -3.87 5.99 18.13
C ASN A 250 -4.31 5.61 16.71
N VAL A 251 -3.44 5.93 15.75
CA VAL A 251 -3.69 5.72 14.32
C VAL A 251 -2.61 4.82 13.73
N HIS A 252 -3.04 3.69 13.18
CA HIS A 252 -2.20 2.81 12.39
C HIS A 252 -2.26 3.22 10.93
N THR A 253 -1.11 3.53 10.37
CA THR A 253 -0.94 3.82 8.94
C THR A 253 -0.42 2.57 8.25
N ASN A 254 -1.18 2.05 7.31
CA ASN A 254 -0.85 0.82 6.61
C ASN A 254 -0.52 1.14 5.15
N LEU A 255 0.71 0.85 4.75
CA LEU A 255 1.16 0.99 3.37
C LEU A 255 1.43 -0.41 2.80
N PRO A 256 0.56 -0.92 1.95
CA PRO A 256 0.82 -2.18 1.24
C PRO A 256 1.92 -1.96 0.20
N VAL A 257 2.98 -2.77 0.26
CA VAL A 257 4.11 -2.71 -0.67
C VAL A 257 4.51 -4.12 -1.11
N ASN A 258 4.97 -4.28 -2.33
CA ASN A 258 5.58 -5.51 -2.77
C ASN A 258 7.07 -5.48 -2.39
N SER A 259 7.52 -6.48 -1.64
CA SER A 259 8.91 -6.55 -1.19
C SER A 259 9.91 -6.75 -2.33
N ASP A 260 9.43 -7.19 -3.50
CA ASP A 260 10.18 -7.34 -4.74
C ASP A 260 10.17 -6.10 -5.65
N ASN A 261 9.62 -4.98 -5.18
CA ASN A 261 9.54 -3.75 -5.97
C ASN A 261 10.27 -2.59 -5.28
N TYR A 262 11.49 -2.32 -5.74
CA TYR A 262 12.37 -1.30 -5.17
C TYR A 262 11.75 0.10 -5.16
N GLU A 263 11.17 0.55 -6.28
CA GLU A 263 10.55 1.88 -6.39
C GLU A 263 9.36 2.04 -5.44
N MET A 264 8.58 0.97 -5.28
CA MET A 264 7.45 0.95 -4.36
C MET A 264 7.91 1.06 -2.90
N LEU A 265 9.01 0.37 -2.55
CA LEU A 265 9.63 0.46 -1.22
C LEU A 265 10.16 1.86 -0.94
N GLN A 266 10.86 2.49 -1.89
CA GLN A 266 11.35 3.87 -1.73
C GLN A 266 10.19 4.86 -1.58
N THR A 267 9.14 4.73 -2.39
CA THR A 267 7.94 5.57 -2.28
C THR A 267 7.25 5.39 -0.93
N ALA A 268 7.22 4.16 -0.39
CA ALA A 268 6.66 3.90 0.93
C ALA A 268 7.51 4.53 2.04
N HIS A 269 8.83 4.46 1.94
CA HIS A 269 9.74 5.13 2.89
C HIS A 269 9.52 6.64 2.91
N GLU A 270 9.48 7.29 1.74
CA GLU A 270 9.15 8.71 1.62
C GLU A 270 7.79 9.05 2.27
N ALA A 271 6.79 8.20 2.04
CA ALA A 271 5.46 8.39 2.62
C ALA A 271 5.49 8.26 4.16
N VAL A 272 6.21 7.27 4.71
CA VAL A 272 6.38 7.10 6.16
C VAL A 272 7.06 8.33 6.79
N ALA A 273 8.14 8.83 6.17
CA ALA A 273 8.81 10.03 6.67
C ALA A 273 7.86 11.24 6.72
N ARG A 274 7.00 11.41 5.72
CA ARG A 274 5.98 12.47 5.68
C ARG A 274 4.90 12.26 6.76
N ILE A 275 4.47 11.02 7.00
CA ILE A 275 3.52 10.67 8.05
C ILE A 275 4.08 11.04 9.43
N MET A 276 5.34 10.68 9.70
CA MET A 276 5.99 11.00 10.98
C MET A 276 6.14 12.52 11.17
N LYS A 277 6.53 13.23 10.11
CA LYS A 277 6.60 14.71 10.12
C LYS A 277 5.24 15.35 10.38
N LEU A 278 4.19 14.83 9.72
CA LEU A 278 2.82 15.30 9.91
C LEU A 278 2.37 15.07 11.37
N ALA A 279 2.60 13.88 11.92
CA ALA A 279 2.25 13.59 13.32
C ALA A 279 2.92 14.57 14.28
N ARG A 280 4.22 14.81 14.13
CA ARG A 280 4.96 15.77 14.96
C ARG A 280 4.46 17.21 14.81
N SER A 281 4.10 17.65 13.60
CA SER A 281 3.57 19.00 13.37
C SER A 281 2.21 19.24 14.04
N LEU A 282 1.54 18.17 14.46
CA LEU A 282 0.24 18.18 15.14
C LEU A 282 0.37 17.86 16.63
N ASP A 283 1.55 18.03 17.22
CA ASP A 283 1.86 17.70 18.60
C ASP A 283 1.63 16.21 18.95
N GLY A 284 1.66 15.36 17.94
CA GLY A 284 1.53 13.91 18.08
C GLY A 284 2.86 13.24 18.40
N VAL A 285 2.78 11.99 18.85
CA VAL A 285 3.93 11.12 19.05
C VAL A 285 4.01 10.04 17.99
N ILE A 286 5.24 9.63 17.65
CA ILE A 286 5.51 8.73 16.52
C ILE A 286 5.34 7.25 16.85
N SER A 287 4.91 6.90 18.05
CA SER A 287 4.57 5.53 18.41
C SER A 287 3.52 5.51 19.52
N GLY A 288 2.50 4.69 19.33
CA GLY A 288 1.47 4.39 20.33
C GLY A 288 1.68 3.01 20.93
N GLU A 289 1.45 1.95 20.13
CA GLU A 289 1.45 0.55 20.58
C GLU A 289 2.68 -0.24 20.10
N HIS A 290 3.20 0.06 18.90
CA HIS A 290 4.20 -0.77 18.23
C HIS A 290 5.63 -0.58 18.77
N GLY A 291 5.87 0.45 19.54
CA GLY A 291 7.21 0.85 19.98
C GLY A 291 8.01 1.50 18.85
N ILE A 292 9.21 1.93 19.17
CA ILE A 292 10.09 2.64 18.23
C ILE A 292 10.74 1.65 17.26
N GLY A 293 11.17 0.51 17.76
CA GLY A 293 11.89 -0.47 16.95
C GLY A 293 13.09 0.18 16.24
N ILE A 294 13.25 -0.20 15.00
CA ILE A 294 14.32 0.25 14.12
C ILE A 294 13.80 1.23 13.05
N THR A 295 12.54 1.10 12.65
CA THR A 295 11.95 1.91 11.59
C THR A 295 11.67 3.35 12.02
N LYS A 296 11.48 3.60 13.32
CA LYS A 296 11.15 4.91 13.85
C LYS A 296 12.32 5.64 14.52
N LEU A 297 13.45 4.96 14.72
CA LEU A 297 14.60 5.52 15.41
C LEU A 297 15.14 6.78 14.70
N GLU A 298 15.11 6.81 13.39
CA GLU A 298 15.55 7.96 12.59
C GLU A 298 14.72 9.24 12.82
N PHE A 299 13.47 9.08 13.26
CA PHE A 299 12.55 10.19 13.51
C PHE A 299 12.57 10.71 14.95
N LEU A 300 13.32 10.09 15.86
CA LEU A 300 13.54 10.59 17.21
C LEU A 300 14.71 11.58 17.25
N SER A 301 14.65 12.55 18.14
CA SER A 301 15.81 13.37 18.50
C SER A 301 16.70 12.63 19.49
N ASP A 302 17.95 13.11 19.65
CA ASP A 302 18.87 12.54 20.64
C ASP A 302 18.37 12.76 22.07
N ASP A 303 17.69 13.87 22.36
CA ASP A 303 17.09 14.15 23.66
C ASP A 303 15.96 13.16 24.00
N GLU A 304 15.13 12.80 23.02
CA GLU A 304 14.05 11.84 23.24
C GLU A 304 14.56 10.43 23.57
N ILE A 305 15.72 10.04 23.04
CA ILE A 305 16.29 8.72 23.28
C ILE A 305 17.29 8.69 24.44
N ALA A 306 17.74 9.83 24.93
CA ALA A 306 18.80 9.94 25.94
C ALA A 306 18.52 9.14 27.23
N ASN A 307 17.29 9.22 27.74
CA ASN A 307 16.90 8.49 28.96
C ASN A 307 16.95 6.98 28.76
N PHE A 308 16.52 6.48 27.60
CA PHE A 308 16.60 5.06 27.26
C PHE A 308 18.07 4.62 27.11
N THR A 309 18.89 5.41 26.45
CA THR A 309 20.31 5.15 26.26
C THR A 309 21.03 5.05 27.62
N ALA A 310 20.78 5.99 28.52
CA ALA A 310 21.34 5.98 29.88
C ALA A 310 20.88 4.74 30.68
N TYR A 311 19.59 4.40 30.58
CA TYR A 311 19.08 3.20 31.23
C TYR A 311 19.73 1.93 30.69
N LYS A 312 19.81 1.78 29.35
CA LYS A 312 20.44 0.63 28.69
C LYS A 312 21.91 0.49 29.12
N GLN A 313 22.66 1.57 29.12
CA GLN A 313 24.07 1.57 29.58
C GLN A 313 24.21 1.14 31.03
N LYS A 314 23.25 1.51 31.88
CA LYS A 314 23.26 1.14 33.32
C LYS A 314 22.98 -0.36 33.51
N VAL A 315 22.01 -0.94 32.78
CA VAL A 315 21.56 -2.33 32.98
C VAL A 315 22.29 -3.35 32.12
N ASP A 316 22.87 -2.91 31.02
CA ASP A 316 23.59 -3.73 30.03
C ASP A 316 24.86 -2.99 29.57
N PRO A 317 25.83 -2.73 30.47
CA PRO A 317 27.02 -1.94 30.13
C PRO A 317 27.90 -2.59 29.08
N GLU A 318 27.84 -3.92 28.94
CA GLU A 318 28.61 -4.67 27.96
C GLU A 318 27.82 -4.85 26.63
N GLY A 319 26.59 -4.34 26.54
CA GLY A 319 25.78 -4.42 25.32
C GLY A 319 25.44 -5.83 24.86
N ARG A 320 25.25 -6.77 25.80
CA ARG A 320 25.00 -8.19 25.52
C ARG A 320 23.61 -8.43 24.94
N PHE A 321 22.61 -7.66 25.36
CA PHE A 321 21.21 -7.83 24.95
C PHE A 321 20.83 -6.86 23.85
N ASN A 322 20.28 -7.36 22.76
CA ASN A 322 19.88 -6.55 21.61
C ASN A 322 20.96 -5.53 21.22
N LYS A 323 22.16 -6.00 20.98
CA LYS A 323 23.36 -5.21 20.71
C LYS A 323 23.06 -4.17 19.62
N GLY A 324 23.35 -2.91 19.92
CA GLY A 324 23.17 -1.78 18.98
C GLY A 324 21.75 -1.31 18.75
N LYS A 325 20.72 -2.04 19.17
CA LYS A 325 19.32 -1.61 18.96
C LYS A 325 18.98 -0.40 19.83
N LEU A 326 18.32 0.58 19.22
CA LEU A 326 17.92 1.85 19.81
C LEU A 326 19.11 2.69 20.35
N LEU A 327 20.31 2.49 19.82
CA LEU A 327 21.49 3.26 20.13
C LEU A 327 21.97 4.04 18.91
N ARG A 328 22.56 5.21 19.12
CA ARG A 328 23.15 6.06 18.07
C ARG A 328 24.54 6.56 18.46
N GLY A 329 25.35 6.83 17.46
CA GLY A 329 26.59 7.60 17.56
C GLY A 329 27.53 7.14 18.68
N ALA A 330 27.78 7.99 19.67
CA ALA A 330 28.71 7.72 20.77
C ALA A 330 28.30 6.53 21.64
N ALA A 331 26.99 6.27 21.79
CA ALA A 331 26.48 5.12 22.53
C ALA A 331 26.77 3.79 21.83
N LEU A 332 26.81 3.77 20.51
CA LEU A 332 27.26 2.62 19.72
C LEU A 332 28.75 2.40 19.86
N LYS A 333 29.57 3.46 19.82
CA LYS A 333 31.03 3.39 20.02
C LYS A 333 31.41 2.84 21.38
N ALA A 334 30.62 3.10 22.42
CA ALA A 334 30.84 2.57 23.77
C ALA A 334 30.74 1.03 23.85
N LEU A 335 30.20 0.36 22.82
CA LEU A 335 30.09 -1.10 22.77
C LEU A 335 31.32 -1.80 22.20
N GLY A 336 32.35 -1.06 21.79
CA GLY A 336 33.63 -1.56 21.29
C GLY A 336 33.95 -1.13 19.86
N ASP A 337 35.25 -1.10 19.55
CA ASP A 337 35.77 -0.65 18.25
C ASP A 337 35.40 -1.59 17.08
N ASP A 338 34.97 -2.83 17.36
CA ASP A 338 34.56 -3.82 16.36
C ASP A 338 33.13 -3.61 15.86
N VAL A 339 32.41 -2.62 16.40
CA VAL A 339 31.02 -2.34 16.09
C VAL A 339 30.93 -1.04 15.30
N HIS A 340 30.95 -1.12 14.00
CA HIS A 340 30.67 0.03 13.15
C HIS A 340 29.17 0.38 13.21
N ALA A 341 28.84 1.67 13.36
CA ALA A 341 27.46 2.16 13.37
C ALA A 341 26.70 1.75 12.09
N ALA A 342 27.40 1.72 10.95
CA ALA A 342 26.90 1.21 9.68
C ALA A 342 26.56 -0.29 9.76
N ASP A 343 27.43 -1.11 10.35
CA ASP A 343 27.21 -2.56 10.44
C ASP A 343 26.00 -2.92 11.30
N LEU A 344 25.68 -2.12 12.31
CA LEU A 344 24.53 -2.37 13.19
C LEU A 344 23.23 -1.78 12.66
N THR A 345 23.28 -0.64 12.02
CA THR A 345 22.10 -0.06 11.37
C THR A 345 21.78 -0.77 10.06
N GLU A 346 22.78 -1.20 9.30
CA GLU A 346 22.60 -1.86 8.01
C GLU A 346 22.40 -3.37 8.15
N ALA A 347 23.10 -4.05 9.08
CA ALA A 347 23.07 -5.51 9.22
C ALA A 347 21.99 -6.05 10.17
N TYR A 348 21.52 -5.27 11.12
CA TYR A 348 20.51 -5.71 12.09
C TYR A 348 19.19 -4.97 11.99
N THR A 349 19.12 -4.02 11.09
CA THR A 349 17.94 -3.22 10.91
C THR A 349 17.49 -3.47 9.49
N PRO A 350 16.41 -4.20 9.23
CA PRO A 350 15.73 -4.06 7.96
C PRO A 350 15.29 -2.60 7.84
N SER A 351 16.24 -1.73 7.48
CA SER A 351 15.93 -0.40 6.99
C SER A 351 15.25 -0.57 5.65
N PHE A 352 14.47 0.41 5.23
CA PHE A 352 13.96 0.43 3.87
C PHE A 352 15.10 0.29 2.82
N GLY A 353 16.32 0.70 3.15
CA GLY A 353 17.50 0.50 2.31
C GLY A 353 17.86 -0.97 2.10
N LEU A 354 17.87 -1.77 3.17
CA LEU A 354 18.13 -3.22 3.06
C LEU A 354 16.99 -3.93 2.34
N MET A 355 15.73 -3.59 2.61
CA MET A 355 14.59 -4.09 1.84
C MET A 355 14.71 -3.73 0.36
N GLY A 356 15.30 -2.58 0.03
CA GLY A 356 15.60 -2.18 -1.34
C GLY A 356 16.62 -3.10 -2.00
N HIS A 357 17.70 -3.48 -1.32
CA HIS A 357 18.68 -4.45 -1.84
C HIS A 357 18.07 -5.83 -2.02
N GLU A 358 17.28 -6.31 -1.05
CA GLU A 358 16.52 -7.56 -1.17
C GLU A 358 15.60 -7.54 -2.40
N SER A 359 14.91 -6.43 -2.65
CA SER A 359 14.03 -6.32 -3.81
C SER A 359 14.79 -6.40 -5.14
N LEU A 360 15.99 -5.87 -5.22
CA LEU A 360 16.83 -5.98 -6.42
C LEU A 360 17.29 -7.42 -6.66
N ILE A 361 17.71 -8.14 -5.61
CA ILE A 361 18.04 -9.57 -5.70
C ILE A 361 16.82 -10.35 -6.18
N MET A 362 15.66 -10.10 -5.59
CA MET A 362 14.41 -10.76 -5.94
C MET A 362 14.00 -10.51 -7.40
N GLN A 363 14.21 -9.30 -7.92
CA GLN A 363 13.89 -8.96 -9.31
C GLN A 363 14.81 -9.62 -10.34
N GLN A 364 16.02 -10.03 -9.95
CA GLN A 364 17.07 -10.50 -10.84
C GLN A 364 17.40 -11.98 -10.69
N SER A 365 16.64 -12.74 -9.89
CA SER A 365 16.93 -14.15 -9.57
C SER A 365 15.72 -15.07 -9.69
N ASP A 366 15.97 -16.37 -9.91
CA ASP A 366 14.96 -17.42 -9.89
C ASP A 366 14.21 -17.50 -8.54
N ILE A 367 14.86 -17.05 -7.46
CA ILE A 367 14.25 -16.94 -6.12
C ILE A 367 13.11 -15.95 -6.13
N GLY A 368 13.23 -14.85 -6.90
CA GLY A 368 12.15 -13.90 -7.12
C GLY A 368 10.94 -14.53 -7.78
N ASP A 369 11.13 -15.39 -8.77
CA ASP A 369 10.04 -16.12 -9.42
C ASP A 369 9.34 -17.10 -8.47
N ILE A 370 10.12 -17.80 -7.62
CA ILE A 370 9.57 -18.65 -6.56
C ILE A 370 8.78 -17.81 -5.56
N ALA A 371 9.32 -16.70 -5.09
CA ALA A 371 8.63 -15.78 -4.19
C ALA A 371 7.35 -15.22 -4.82
N ALA A 372 7.40 -14.85 -6.11
CA ALA A 372 6.25 -14.37 -6.85
C ALA A 372 5.12 -15.41 -6.93
N SER A 373 5.46 -16.69 -7.02
CA SER A 373 4.49 -17.79 -7.07
C SER A 373 3.78 -18.04 -5.73
N VAL A 374 4.41 -17.69 -4.60
CA VAL A 374 3.89 -17.98 -3.25
C VAL A 374 3.35 -16.75 -2.53
N LYS A 375 3.59 -15.54 -3.04
CA LYS A 375 3.25 -14.25 -2.39
C LYS A 375 1.75 -14.03 -2.16
N ASP A 376 0.90 -14.64 -2.98
CA ASP A 376 -0.55 -14.51 -2.91
C ASP A 376 -1.18 -15.30 -1.74
N CYS A 377 -0.40 -16.09 -1.05
CA CYS A 377 -0.88 -16.92 0.05
C CYS A 377 -1.20 -16.08 1.30
N LEU A 378 -2.48 -16.01 1.64
CA LEU A 378 -2.99 -15.32 2.83
C LEU A 378 -2.76 -16.09 4.14
N ARG A 379 -2.13 -17.24 4.09
CA ARG A 379 -1.94 -18.15 5.24
C ARG A 379 -3.24 -18.53 5.97
N CYS A 380 -4.41 -18.37 5.33
CA CYS A 380 -5.74 -18.62 5.92
C CYS A 380 -6.03 -20.10 6.23
N GLY A 381 -5.31 -21.04 5.64
CA GLY A 381 -5.41 -22.47 5.91
C GLY A 381 -6.60 -23.19 5.28
N LYS A 382 -7.42 -22.54 4.43
CA LYS A 382 -8.56 -23.17 3.74
C LYS A 382 -8.16 -24.38 2.87
N CYS A 383 -6.93 -24.41 2.41
CA CYS A 383 -6.37 -25.53 1.63
C CYS A 383 -6.06 -26.80 2.46
N LYS A 384 -5.99 -26.69 3.79
CA LYS A 384 -5.64 -27.82 4.65
C LYS A 384 -6.65 -28.96 4.59
N PRO A 385 -7.98 -28.74 4.78
CA PRO A 385 -8.96 -29.84 4.81
C PRO A 385 -9.07 -30.62 3.50
N VAL A 386 -8.69 -30.02 2.38
CA VAL A 386 -8.82 -30.61 1.03
C VAL A 386 -7.55 -31.28 0.54
N CYS A 387 -6.44 -31.14 1.29
CA CYS A 387 -5.15 -31.67 0.88
C CYS A 387 -5.10 -33.20 0.98
N ALA A 388 -4.88 -33.87 -0.15
CA ALA A 388 -4.81 -35.32 -0.22
C ALA A 388 -3.63 -35.92 0.58
N THR A 389 -2.58 -35.15 0.84
CA THR A 389 -1.40 -35.58 1.58
C THR A 389 -1.50 -35.31 3.08
N HIS A 390 -1.94 -34.05 3.41
CA HIS A 390 -2.02 -33.64 4.80
C HIS A 390 -3.12 -34.33 5.59
N VAL A 391 -4.33 -34.48 5.03
CA VAL A 391 -5.49 -35.01 5.76
C VAL A 391 -5.26 -36.48 6.20
N PRO A 392 -4.80 -37.40 5.32
CA PRO A 392 -4.58 -38.81 5.73
C PRO A 392 -3.47 -38.95 6.76
N ARG A 393 -2.46 -38.11 6.75
CA ARG A 393 -1.30 -38.20 7.64
C ARG A 393 -1.44 -37.41 8.94
N ALA A 394 -2.47 -36.56 9.03
CA ALA A 394 -2.67 -35.63 10.13
C ALA A 394 -1.43 -34.77 10.45
N ASN A 395 -0.54 -34.55 9.47
CA ASN A 395 0.69 -33.78 9.63
C ASN A 395 0.57 -32.43 8.97
N LEU A 396 0.52 -31.39 9.77
CA LEU A 396 0.39 -30.00 9.32
C LEU A 396 1.55 -29.55 8.41
N LEU A 397 2.74 -30.12 8.56
CA LEU A 397 3.91 -29.79 7.76
C LEU A 397 3.64 -30.02 6.27
N TYR A 398 2.95 -31.06 5.91
CA TYR A 398 2.63 -31.41 4.53
C TYR A 398 1.46 -30.65 3.94
N SER A 399 0.83 -29.76 4.71
CA SER A 399 -0.29 -28.93 4.18
C SER A 399 0.21 -27.91 3.17
N PRO A 400 -0.58 -27.56 2.14
CA PRO A 400 -0.17 -26.58 1.13
C PRO A 400 0.22 -25.23 1.74
N ARG A 401 -0.54 -24.74 2.73
CA ARG A 401 -0.20 -23.52 3.46
C ARG A 401 1.19 -23.57 4.11
N ASN A 402 1.53 -24.71 4.74
CA ASN A 402 2.80 -24.81 5.43
C ASN A 402 3.97 -24.99 4.46
N LYS A 403 3.74 -25.61 3.30
CA LYS A 403 4.73 -25.64 2.20
C LYS A 403 5.06 -24.23 1.72
N ILE A 404 4.03 -23.42 1.46
CA ILE A 404 4.22 -22.00 1.07
C ILE A 404 4.93 -21.22 2.18
N LEU A 405 4.58 -21.46 3.45
CA LEU A 405 5.25 -20.82 4.57
C LEU A 405 6.73 -21.22 4.64
N ALA A 406 7.05 -22.50 4.49
CA ALA A 406 8.42 -22.97 4.46
C ALA A 406 9.22 -22.36 3.30
N THR A 407 8.63 -22.29 2.10
CA THR A 407 9.23 -21.59 0.95
C THR A 407 9.53 -20.13 1.28
N SER A 408 8.56 -19.40 1.86
CA SER A 408 8.77 -18.00 2.24
C SER A 408 9.89 -17.82 3.27
N LEU A 409 9.99 -18.71 4.25
CA LEU A 409 11.05 -18.70 5.26
C LEU A 409 12.42 -19.02 4.68
N LEU A 410 12.51 -19.93 3.71
CA LEU A 410 13.76 -20.21 3.00
C LEU A 410 14.23 -19.06 2.15
N VAL A 411 13.30 -18.40 1.44
CA VAL A 411 13.61 -17.18 0.68
C VAL A 411 14.11 -16.09 1.60
N GLU A 412 13.44 -15.88 2.73
CA GLU A 412 13.87 -14.90 3.74
C GLU A 412 15.25 -15.24 4.32
N ALA A 413 15.49 -16.51 4.64
CA ALA A 413 16.79 -16.96 5.15
C ALA A 413 17.90 -16.80 4.11
N PHE A 414 17.63 -17.06 2.84
CA PHE A 414 18.57 -16.83 1.75
C PHE A 414 18.93 -15.33 1.60
N LEU A 415 17.95 -14.45 1.64
CA LEU A 415 18.19 -13.00 1.61
C LEU A 415 18.98 -12.52 2.82
N TYR A 416 18.72 -13.12 3.99
CA TYR A 416 19.46 -12.83 5.20
C TYR A 416 20.94 -13.31 5.11
N GLU A 417 21.20 -14.43 4.40
CA GLU A 417 22.56 -14.90 4.11
C GLU A 417 23.34 -13.89 3.29
N GLU A 418 22.75 -13.37 2.21
CA GLU A 418 23.35 -12.34 1.36
C GLU A 418 23.73 -11.08 2.17
N GLN A 419 22.93 -10.75 3.16
CA GLN A 419 23.16 -9.58 4.03
C GLN A 419 24.19 -9.87 5.13
N THR A 420 24.18 -11.05 5.73
CA THR A 420 24.93 -11.36 6.95
C THR A 420 26.06 -12.36 6.74
N ARG A 421 26.17 -12.98 5.58
CA ARG A 421 27.12 -14.04 5.22
C ARG A 421 27.08 -15.27 6.17
N ARG A 422 25.94 -15.53 6.81
CA ARG A 422 25.79 -16.65 7.75
C ARG A 422 25.31 -17.96 7.14
N GLY A 423 24.72 -17.90 5.95
CA GLY A 423 24.36 -19.06 5.16
C GLY A 423 23.11 -19.82 5.61
N VAL A 424 22.38 -20.31 4.61
CA VAL A 424 21.35 -21.35 4.78
C VAL A 424 22.07 -22.71 4.67
N SER A 425 21.97 -23.56 5.68
CA SER A 425 22.64 -24.86 5.63
C SER A 425 21.99 -25.78 4.59
N ILE A 426 22.79 -26.67 3.96
CA ILE A 426 22.31 -27.72 3.04
C ILE A 426 21.17 -28.53 3.68
N LYS A 427 21.22 -28.73 4.98
CA LYS A 427 20.20 -29.46 5.73
C LYS A 427 18.81 -28.82 5.62
N HIS A 428 18.69 -27.49 5.58
CA HIS A 428 17.41 -26.84 5.41
C HIS A 428 16.81 -27.08 4.02
N TRP A 429 17.66 -27.20 3.00
CA TRP A 429 17.22 -27.54 1.65
C TRP A 429 16.75 -28.98 1.55
N GLU A 430 17.46 -29.91 2.18
CA GLU A 430 17.07 -31.35 2.26
C GLU A 430 15.72 -31.50 2.99
N GLU A 431 15.54 -30.82 4.13
CA GLU A 431 14.29 -30.84 4.88
C GLU A 431 13.13 -30.23 4.08
N PHE A 432 13.41 -29.21 3.28
CA PHE A 432 12.40 -28.60 2.42
C PHE A 432 12.04 -29.50 1.23
N GLU A 433 13.00 -30.17 0.63
CA GLU A 433 12.80 -31.15 -0.43
C GLU A 433 11.88 -32.28 0.06
N ASP A 434 12.14 -32.86 1.23
CA ASP A 434 11.27 -33.86 1.85
C ASP A 434 9.81 -33.36 1.98
N VAL A 435 9.62 -32.15 2.45
CA VAL A 435 8.29 -31.52 2.57
C VAL A 435 7.65 -31.30 1.20
N ALA A 436 8.41 -30.91 0.19
CA ALA A 436 7.91 -30.66 -1.16
C ALA A 436 7.49 -31.97 -1.85
N ASP A 437 8.30 -33.04 -1.74
CA ASP A 437 8.08 -34.33 -2.36
C ASP A 437 6.82 -35.02 -1.86
N HIS A 438 6.34 -34.67 -0.70
CA HIS A 438 5.06 -35.13 -0.19
C HIS A 438 3.84 -34.53 -0.89
N CYS A 439 4.03 -33.74 -1.98
CA CYS A 439 2.94 -33.22 -2.79
C CYS A 439 2.60 -34.22 -3.93
N THR A 440 1.34 -34.65 -3.97
CA THR A 440 0.84 -35.51 -5.06
C THR A 440 0.36 -34.72 -6.28
N VAL A 441 0.57 -33.42 -6.35
CA VAL A 441 0.17 -32.51 -7.43
C VAL A 441 -1.32 -32.67 -7.84
N CYS A 442 -2.19 -33.00 -6.88
CA CYS A 442 -3.62 -33.26 -7.14
C CYS A 442 -4.45 -31.99 -7.35
N HIS A 443 -3.90 -30.80 -7.18
CA HIS A 443 -4.51 -29.49 -7.36
C HIS A 443 -5.78 -29.19 -6.55
N LYS A 444 -6.21 -30.06 -5.63
CA LYS A 444 -7.40 -29.84 -4.79
C LYS A 444 -7.32 -28.56 -3.94
N CYS A 445 -6.11 -28.11 -3.62
CA CYS A 445 -5.88 -26.89 -2.84
C CYS A 445 -6.16 -25.60 -3.63
N LEU A 446 -6.26 -25.64 -4.95
CA LEU A 446 -6.58 -24.47 -5.77
C LEU A 446 -8.03 -24.00 -5.60
N THR A 447 -8.97 -24.94 -5.43
CA THR A 447 -10.41 -24.64 -5.36
C THR A 447 -10.77 -23.71 -4.19
N PRO A 448 -10.28 -23.91 -2.95
CA PRO A 448 -10.61 -23.02 -1.82
C PRO A 448 -9.74 -21.77 -1.76
N CYS A 449 -8.75 -21.63 -2.63
CA CYS A 449 -7.81 -20.54 -2.66
C CYS A 449 -8.19 -19.51 -3.71
#